data_f2f7fcb16632c1923622700a35f9d160
#
_entry.id   f2f7fcb16632c1923622700a35f9d160
#
_cell.length_a   1.000
_cell.length_b   1.000
_cell.length_c   1.000
_cell.angle_alpha   90.00
_cell.angle_beta   90.00
_cell.angle_gamma   90.00
#
_symmetry.space_group_name_H-M   'P 1'
#
loop_
_entity.id
_entity.type
_entity.pdbx_description
1 polymer ?
#
loop_
_entity_poly.entity_id
_entity_poly.type
_entity_poly.pdbx_seq_one_letter_code
_entity_poly.pdbx_strand_id
1 'polypeptide(L)'
;MLDGSLRSETVPLWHRGMTDVAIELHKAVHPARWCITFADLKFFQSEVRRVIQDGMTFQENFEASYGPSMYVVNEQYIKPVTAAAGKMSWALMMNPDGLDCDLFITHAWQEDVFEFTDKVLTSWPWRARHAWCCMLANPQNLDIGALLQSPSMSPFALALQSSKYMLVVPNRHKSVYTRLWCGYEAYLAFQSNKIIRTASPSIWREALCSWLRMFPALLVGLTIGVVSKVGQLDLFLQFILTMRMIALLASLVSQHCGLMRLCLVANHVGLASISVFIITDGTLWSKYVHIPFSGMTALLLVNIHRICIWVYFLLAEVDRVNCQTEMEEAEALQKQYQGSIRHASCSEVRDEVNIRHEIGDQVDEVDKVIQVLLKAGISSDALRAAYLQGVELRHAGFVQLAIPVLVLGPLLLLGCGLVGQYIVLLDEAADPIAEVYPFWLPVQCTSILARLAFLCLFCRRSIDEQCFMLNVMAKIVTAFYVFMLELSTLGNGGFCSELSIVLFIVYSLSFLVVLFFAVLGIRGTLKLPGGRQLAQFFLSRLVVSGNWRLSRTQLESSPECSEVFSQSTGDASDSSGSESSS
;
A
#
# COMPACT_ATOMS: atom_id res chain seq x y z
N MET A 1 29.65 -31.03 -6.77
CA MET A 1 30.81 -30.40 -6.13
C MET A 1 30.69 -28.91 -6.38
N LEU A 2 30.25 -28.14 -5.38
CA LEU A 2 30.24 -26.68 -5.49
C LEU A 2 31.71 -26.23 -5.43
N ASP A 3 32.21 -25.77 -6.55
CA ASP A 3 33.58 -25.28 -6.69
C ASP A 3 33.78 -24.09 -5.73
N GLY A 4 34.84 -24.19 -4.87
CA GLY A 4 35.17 -23.19 -3.86
C GLY A 4 35.55 -21.79 -4.38
N SER A 5 35.44 -21.55 -5.71
CA SER A 5 35.80 -20.29 -6.34
C SER A 5 34.72 -19.21 -6.25
N LEU A 6 33.50 -19.56 -5.87
CA LEU A 6 32.31 -18.66 -5.99
C LEU A 6 32.20 -17.59 -4.92
N ARG A 7 33.23 -17.32 -4.14
CA ARG A 7 32.93 -16.60 -2.96
C ARG A 7 33.89 -15.77 -2.22
N SER A 8 35.01 -15.41 -2.84
CA SER A 8 35.99 -14.57 -2.15
C SER A 8 35.52 -13.10 -1.97
N GLU A 9 34.56 -12.66 -2.78
CA GLU A 9 34.18 -11.24 -2.79
C GLU A 9 32.93 -10.90 -1.96
N THR A 10 32.08 -11.90 -1.65
CA THR A 10 30.80 -11.63 -0.97
C THR A 10 30.76 -12.02 0.51
N VAL A 11 31.69 -12.86 0.97
CA VAL A 11 31.81 -13.22 2.38
C VAL A 11 33.02 -12.50 2.97
N PRO A 12 32.87 -11.69 4.01
CA PRO A 12 33.99 -11.01 4.66
C PRO A 12 35.10 -11.99 5.05
N LEU A 13 36.35 -11.66 4.70
CA LEU A 13 37.55 -12.54 4.82
C LEU A 13 37.81 -13.08 6.24
N TRP A 14 37.33 -12.38 7.27
CA TRP A 14 37.51 -12.75 8.67
C TRP A 14 36.58 -13.88 9.16
N HIS A 15 35.63 -14.35 8.33
CA HIS A 15 34.76 -15.48 8.65
C HIS A 15 35.30 -16.86 8.24
N ARG A 16 36.45 -16.92 7.61
CA ARG A 16 37.02 -18.20 7.15
C ARG A 16 37.68 -18.97 8.31
N GLY A 17 36.99 -19.98 8.84
CA GLY A 17 37.64 -21.07 9.57
C GLY A 17 37.51 -21.17 11.08
N MET A 18 36.55 -20.50 11.73
CA MET A 18 36.47 -20.52 13.22
C MET A 18 35.03 -20.82 13.72
N THR A 19 34.77 -22.10 14.07
CA THR A 19 33.47 -22.53 14.66
C THR A 19 33.22 -21.86 16.01
N ASP A 20 34.27 -21.65 16.82
CA ASP A 20 34.17 -21.03 18.12
C ASP A 20 33.84 -19.53 18.06
N VAL A 21 34.29 -18.85 17.00
CA VAL A 21 34.01 -17.42 16.79
C VAL A 21 32.54 -17.17 16.60
N ALA A 22 31.81 -18.04 15.90
CA ALA A 22 30.36 -17.88 15.69
C ALA A 22 29.59 -17.97 17.00
N ILE A 23 29.96 -18.93 17.88
CA ILE A 23 29.33 -19.10 19.18
C ILE A 23 29.60 -17.88 20.07
N GLU A 24 30.85 -17.41 20.12
CA GLU A 24 31.22 -16.23 20.88
C GLU A 24 30.55 -14.96 20.35
N LEU A 25 30.44 -14.81 19.03
CA LEU A 25 29.74 -13.69 18.43
C LEU A 25 28.24 -13.68 18.80
N HIS A 26 27.56 -14.85 18.72
CA HIS A 26 26.16 -14.96 19.14
C HIS A 26 25.95 -14.73 20.64
N LYS A 27 26.94 -15.02 21.49
CA LYS A 27 26.90 -14.67 22.90
C LYS A 27 27.14 -13.18 23.15
N ALA A 28 28.04 -12.56 22.38
CA ALA A 28 28.40 -11.15 22.50
C ALA A 28 27.31 -10.21 21.97
N VAL A 29 26.64 -10.59 20.88
CA VAL A 29 25.57 -9.78 20.27
C VAL A 29 24.21 -10.24 20.76
N HIS A 30 23.48 -9.33 21.40
CA HIS A 30 22.14 -9.63 21.94
C HIS A 30 21.19 -10.14 20.85
N PRO A 31 20.35 -11.18 21.09
CA PRO A 31 19.48 -11.80 20.07
C PRO A 31 18.54 -10.83 19.35
N ALA A 32 18.07 -9.77 20.02
CA ALA A 32 17.27 -8.71 19.39
C ALA A 32 18.03 -7.91 18.33
N ARG A 33 19.35 -8.05 18.24
CA ARG A 33 20.18 -7.35 17.26
C ARG A 33 20.63 -8.23 16.09
N TRP A 34 20.18 -9.48 16.02
CA TRP A 34 20.44 -10.36 14.87
C TRP A 34 19.54 -9.97 13.69
N CYS A 35 19.77 -8.79 13.16
CA CYS A 35 18.91 -8.16 12.16
C CYS A 35 19.63 -8.01 10.83
N ILE A 36 18.82 -7.87 9.79
CA ILE A 36 19.23 -7.61 8.41
C ILE A 36 18.72 -6.23 7.97
N THR A 37 19.37 -5.64 6.98
CA THR A 37 18.89 -4.47 6.26
C THR A 37 17.95 -4.87 5.12
N PHE A 38 17.23 -3.88 4.56
CA PHE A 38 16.48 -4.05 3.31
C PHE A 38 17.38 -4.54 2.15
N ALA A 39 18.60 -4.00 2.08
CA ALA A 39 19.57 -4.40 1.06
C ALA A 39 20.05 -5.85 1.22
N ASP A 40 20.24 -6.31 2.47
CA ASP A 40 20.62 -7.70 2.75
C ASP A 40 19.55 -8.69 2.31
N LEU A 41 18.27 -8.37 2.55
CA LEU A 41 17.17 -9.22 2.08
C LEU A 41 17.06 -9.25 0.56
N LYS A 42 17.23 -8.11 -0.10
CA LYS A 42 17.27 -8.04 -1.55
C LYS A 42 18.47 -8.79 -2.13
N PHE A 43 19.62 -8.69 -1.48
CA PHE A 43 20.80 -9.46 -1.84
C PHE A 43 20.53 -10.98 -1.69
N PHE A 44 19.97 -11.41 -0.56
CA PHE A 44 19.58 -12.81 -0.35
C PHE A 44 18.66 -13.32 -1.47
N GLN A 45 17.62 -12.57 -1.82
CA GLN A 45 16.72 -12.93 -2.91
C GLN A 45 17.45 -13.06 -4.25
N SER A 46 18.33 -12.11 -4.56
CA SER A 46 19.10 -12.13 -5.82
C SER A 46 20.07 -13.30 -5.88
N GLU A 47 20.69 -13.67 -4.76
CA GLU A 47 21.61 -14.81 -4.68
C GLU A 47 20.87 -16.14 -4.87
N VAL A 48 19.70 -16.32 -4.25
CA VAL A 48 18.90 -17.54 -4.49
C VAL A 48 18.47 -17.63 -5.96
N ARG A 49 18.08 -16.52 -6.59
CA ARG A 49 17.77 -16.50 -8.05
C ARG A 49 18.99 -16.87 -8.87
N ARG A 50 20.15 -16.32 -8.54
CA ARG A 50 21.40 -16.56 -9.25
C ARG A 50 21.82 -18.04 -9.20
N VAL A 51 21.79 -18.66 -8.02
CA VAL A 51 22.20 -20.08 -7.91
C VAL A 51 21.23 -21.03 -8.64
N ILE A 52 19.95 -20.68 -8.74
CA ILE A 52 18.99 -21.41 -9.57
C ILE A 52 19.34 -21.27 -11.07
N GLN A 53 19.64 -20.05 -11.52
CA GLN A 53 20.06 -19.78 -12.90
C GLN A 53 21.39 -20.47 -13.25
N ASP A 54 22.32 -20.54 -12.29
CA ASP A 54 23.60 -21.24 -12.41
C ASP A 54 23.47 -22.79 -12.39
N GLY A 55 22.23 -23.31 -12.35
CA GLY A 55 21.95 -24.74 -12.46
C GLY A 55 21.85 -25.49 -11.12
N MET A 56 21.81 -24.80 -9.98
CA MET A 56 21.52 -25.46 -8.70
C MET A 56 20.10 -26.01 -8.70
N THR A 57 19.95 -27.32 -8.51
CA THR A 57 18.66 -27.99 -8.40
C THR A 57 18.29 -28.16 -6.94
N PHE A 58 17.14 -27.62 -6.54
CA PHE A 58 16.56 -27.87 -5.23
C PHE A 58 15.77 -29.18 -5.24
N GLN A 59 15.78 -29.89 -4.11
CA GLN A 59 15.06 -31.19 -3.96
C GLN A 59 13.55 -31.00 -3.78
N GLU A 60 12.95 -30.14 -4.58
CA GLU A 60 11.54 -29.82 -4.55
C GLU A 60 11.10 -29.31 -5.94
N ASN A 61 9.88 -29.70 -6.36
CA ASN A 61 9.27 -29.10 -7.54
C ASN A 61 8.64 -27.77 -7.16
N PHE A 62 9.04 -26.69 -7.80
CA PHE A 62 8.53 -25.34 -7.55
C PHE A 62 8.25 -24.57 -8.85
N GLU A 63 7.34 -23.61 -8.77
CA GLU A 63 7.12 -22.65 -9.85
C GLU A 63 8.21 -21.57 -9.83
N ALA A 64 8.80 -21.27 -10.98
CA ALA A 64 9.90 -20.30 -11.09
C ALA A 64 9.56 -18.91 -10.53
N SER A 65 8.29 -18.51 -10.58
CA SER A 65 7.79 -17.24 -10.04
C SER A 65 7.81 -17.17 -8.52
N TYR A 66 7.59 -18.29 -7.84
CA TYR A 66 7.48 -18.37 -6.37
C TYR A 66 8.77 -18.88 -5.72
N GLY A 67 9.55 -19.72 -6.44
CA GLY A 67 10.77 -20.34 -5.95
C GLY A 67 10.51 -21.54 -5.02
N PRO A 68 11.60 -22.19 -4.56
CA PRO A 68 11.51 -23.28 -3.60
C PRO A 68 11.04 -22.82 -2.22
N SER A 69 10.52 -23.76 -1.40
CA SER A 69 10.09 -23.46 -0.03
C SER A 69 11.25 -23.04 0.86
N MET A 70 10.94 -22.24 1.91
CA MET A 70 11.95 -21.82 2.89
C MET A 70 12.64 -22.98 3.58
N TYR A 71 11.97 -24.10 3.80
CA TYR A 71 12.59 -25.32 4.32
C TYR A 71 13.74 -25.79 3.45
N VAL A 72 13.50 -25.89 2.15
CA VAL A 72 14.49 -26.39 1.19
C VAL A 72 15.60 -25.38 0.97
N VAL A 73 15.28 -24.09 0.90
CA VAL A 73 16.28 -23.02 0.81
C VAL A 73 17.18 -22.99 2.05
N ASN A 74 16.61 -23.19 3.24
CA ASN A 74 17.40 -23.26 4.46
C ASN A 74 18.38 -24.42 4.43
N GLU A 75 17.91 -25.64 4.13
CA GLU A 75 18.74 -26.84 4.14
C GLU A 75 19.80 -26.84 3.04
N GLN A 76 19.46 -26.40 1.85
CA GLN A 76 20.32 -26.58 0.68
C GLN A 76 21.12 -25.33 0.32
N TYR A 77 20.78 -24.15 0.86
CA TYR A 77 21.49 -22.91 0.57
C TYR A 77 21.95 -22.17 1.84
N ILE A 78 21.05 -21.80 2.77
CA ILE A 78 21.44 -21.00 3.95
C ILE A 78 22.43 -21.76 4.82
N LYS A 79 22.11 -23.00 5.19
CA LYS A 79 23.01 -23.81 6.04
C LYS A 79 24.39 -24.04 5.40
N PRO A 80 24.55 -24.46 4.13
CA PRO A 80 25.85 -24.58 3.51
C PRO A 80 26.66 -23.28 3.48
N VAL A 81 26.02 -22.15 3.11
CA VAL A 81 26.68 -20.84 3.05
C VAL A 81 27.14 -20.39 4.43
N THR A 82 26.26 -20.45 5.43
CA THR A 82 26.58 -20.04 6.80
C THR A 82 27.54 -21.01 7.49
N ALA A 83 27.52 -22.32 7.15
CA ALA A 83 28.54 -23.28 7.62
C ALA A 83 29.93 -22.91 7.12
N ALA A 84 30.05 -22.56 5.84
CA ALA A 84 31.33 -22.09 5.25
C ALA A 84 31.83 -20.78 5.88
N ALA A 85 30.90 -19.94 6.39
CA ALA A 85 31.20 -18.71 7.12
C ALA A 85 31.43 -18.91 8.63
N GLY A 86 31.63 -20.14 9.11
CA GLY A 86 31.90 -20.42 10.52
C GLY A 86 30.65 -20.67 11.37
N LYS A 87 29.54 -21.09 10.77
CA LYS A 87 28.24 -21.46 11.39
C LYS A 87 27.47 -20.30 12.06
N MET A 88 27.82 -19.07 11.81
CA MET A 88 27.03 -17.94 12.30
C MET A 88 25.70 -17.80 11.55
N SER A 89 24.79 -16.99 12.08
CA SER A 89 23.56 -16.65 11.37
C SER A 89 23.85 -15.81 10.12
N TRP A 90 22.94 -15.83 9.15
CA TRP A 90 23.04 -14.95 7.97
C TRP A 90 23.13 -13.48 8.39
N ALA A 91 22.30 -13.06 9.36
CA ALA A 91 22.28 -11.69 9.85
C ALA A 91 23.64 -11.24 10.41
N LEU A 92 24.27 -12.05 11.28
CA LEU A 92 25.59 -11.71 11.84
C LEU A 92 26.73 -11.93 10.84
N MET A 93 26.56 -12.78 9.84
CA MET A 93 27.50 -12.88 8.73
C MET A 93 27.55 -11.57 7.93
N MET A 94 26.40 -10.93 7.71
CA MET A 94 26.32 -9.66 6.99
C MET A 94 26.62 -8.46 7.89
N ASN A 95 26.20 -8.50 9.16
CA ASN A 95 26.27 -7.39 10.11
C ASN A 95 26.80 -7.87 11.48
N PRO A 96 28.12 -8.08 11.64
CA PRO A 96 28.69 -8.74 12.82
C PRO A 96 28.51 -7.99 14.13
N ASP A 97 28.40 -6.67 14.09
CA ASP A 97 28.13 -5.86 15.28
C ASP A 97 26.64 -5.89 15.71
N GLY A 98 25.78 -6.55 14.89
CA GLY A 98 24.34 -6.55 15.05
C GLY A 98 23.70 -5.19 14.79
N LEU A 99 22.42 -5.20 14.48
CA LEU A 99 21.62 -4.00 14.14
C LEU A 99 20.41 -3.90 15.05
N ASP A 100 19.98 -2.69 15.42
CA ASP A 100 18.78 -2.50 16.24
C ASP A 100 17.52 -2.91 15.49
N CYS A 101 16.63 -3.67 16.12
CA CYS A 101 15.42 -4.20 15.50
C CYS A 101 14.32 -3.14 15.41
N ASP A 102 13.97 -2.72 14.21
CA ASP A 102 12.81 -1.85 13.95
C ASP A 102 11.56 -2.65 13.51
N LEU A 103 11.77 -3.76 12.79
CA LEU A 103 10.74 -4.59 12.19
C LEU A 103 10.92 -6.05 12.58
N PHE A 104 9.88 -6.67 13.10
CA PHE A 104 9.81 -8.11 13.33
C PHE A 104 8.98 -8.77 12.22
N ILE A 105 9.51 -9.80 11.57
CA ILE A 105 8.83 -10.52 10.48
C ILE A 105 8.41 -11.89 10.98
N THR A 106 7.09 -12.13 11.05
CA THR A 106 6.51 -13.43 11.33
C THR A 106 6.07 -14.13 10.05
N HIS A 107 6.42 -15.38 9.93
CA HIS A 107 6.17 -16.16 8.72
C HIS A 107 6.08 -17.67 9.00
N ALA A 108 5.59 -18.44 8.02
CA ALA A 108 5.60 -19.89 8.05
C ALA A 108 6.71 -20.44 7.14
N TRP A 109 7.40 -21.50 7.57
CA TRP A 109 8.51 -22.08 6.79
C TRP A 109 8.09 -22.81 5.51
N GLN A 110 6.78 -23.02 5.32
CA GLN A 110 6.19 -23.66 4.13
C GLN A 110 6.03 -22.68 2.95
N GLU A 111 6.29 -21.40 3.18
CA GLU A 111 6.17 -20.39 2.12
C GLU A 111 7.34 -20.46 1.13
N ASP A 112 7.06 -20.05 -0.09
CA ASP A 112 8.03 -20.01 -1.18
C ASP A 112 8.93 -18.78 -1.05
N VAL A 113 10.23 -18.92 -1.33
CA VAL A 113 11.24 -17.90 -1.03
C VAL A 113 11.01 -16.58 -1.75
N PHE A 114 10.55 -16.62 -3.02
CA PHE A 114 10.35 -15.38 -3.77
C PHE A 114 9.02 -14.74 -3.42
N GLU A 115 7.98 -15.52 -3.13
CA GLU A 115 6.73 -15.00 -2.58
C GLU A 115 6.98 -14.25 -1.27
N PHE A 116 7.70 -14.89 -0.33
CA PHE A 116 8.07 -14.31 0.94
C PHE A 116 8.87 -13.01 0.77
N THR A 117 10.01 -13.08 0.06
CA THR A 117 10.90 -11.92 -0.07
C THR A 117 10.25 -10.76 -0.80
N ASP A 118 9.44 -11.03 -1.83
CA ASP A 118 8.69 -10.00 -2.55
C ASP A 118 7.67 -9.28 -1.66
N LYS A 119 6.88 -10.05 -0.88
CA LYS A 119 5.92 -9.49 0.07
C LYS A 119 6.60 -8.64 1.13
N VAL A 120 7.71 -9.12 1.70
CA VAL A 120 8.46 -8.38 2.73
C VAL A 120 9.07 -7.10 2.16
N LEU A 121 9.76 -7.19 1.02
CA LEU A 121 10.39 -6.01 0.39
C LEU A 121 9.37 -4.95 -0.02
N THR A 122 8.21 -5.37 -0.53
CA THR A 122 7.13 -4.44 -0.92
C THR A 122 6.48 -3.79 0.30
N SER A 123 6.32 -4.54 1.39
CA SER A 123 5.63 -4.08 2.59
C SER A 123 6.55 -3.47 3.65
N TRP A 124 7.84 -3.36 3.37
CA TRP A 124 8.82 -2.83 4.32
C TRP A 124 8.48 -1.40 4.72
N PRO A 125 8.26 -1.12 6.03
CA PRO A 125 7.90 0.22 6.46
C PRO A 125 9.05 1.20 6.20
N TRP A 126 8.78 2.33 5.54
CA TRP A 126 9.81 3.32 5.18
C TRP A 126 10.59 3.89 6.38
N ARG A 127 10.05 3.76 7.60
CA ARG A 127 10.69 4.17 8.85
C ARG A 127 11.50 3.05 9.52
N ALA A 128 11.37 1.81 9.05
CA ALA A 128 12.14 0.69 9.56
C ALA A 128 13.45 0.57 8.78
N ARG A 129 14.56 0.58 9.48
CA ARG A 129 15.89 0.43 8.89
C ARG A 129 16.32 -1.03 8.83
N HIS A 130 16.00 -1.79 9.86
CA HIS A 130 16.45 -3.16 10.02
C HIS A 130 15.30 -4.07 10.45
N ALA A 131 15.39 -5.34 10.05
CA ALA A 131 14.39 -6.34 10.36
C ALA A 131 15.01 -7.60 10.98
N TRP A 132 14.26 -8.21 11.86
CA TRP A 132 14.52 -9.53 12.39
C TRP A 132 13.61 -10.55 11.69
N CYS A 133 14.21 -11.61 11.13
CA CYS A 133 13.51 -12.71 10.47
C CYS A 133 14.15 -14.02 10.90
N CYS A 134 13.36 -14.95 11.42
CA CYS A 134 13.88 -16.13 12.12
C CYS A 134 14.87 -16.97 11.31
N MET A 135 14.63 -17.18 10.02
CA MET A 135 15.49 -17.99 9.16
C MET A 135 16.86 -17.37 8.88
N LEU A 136 16.96 -16.04 8.91
CA LEU A 136 18.21 -15.30 8.68
C LEU A 136 18.86 -14.84 9.99
N ALA A 137 18.05 -14.62 11.03
CA ALA A 137 18.50 -14.15 12.34
C ALA A 137 19.10 -15.28 13.18
N ASN A 138 18.43 -16.43 13.24
CA ASN A 138 18.91 -17.56 14.04
C ASN A 138 20.07 -18.29 13.34
N PRO A 139 21.08 -18.77 14.10
CA PRO A 139 22.16 -19.60 13.55
C PRO A 139 21.64 -20.99 13.20
N GLN A 140 21.42 -21.26 11.91
CA GLN A 140 20.81 -22.50 11.43
C GLN A 140 21.69 -23.75 11.58
N ASN A 141 22.98 -23.57 11.86
CA ASN A 141 23.98 -24.64 12.04
C ASN A 141 24.37 -24.88 13.51
N LEU A 142 23.73 -24.17 14.46
CA LEU A 142 23.94 -24.33 15.89
C LEU A 142 22.66 -24.82 16.57
N ASP A 143 22.82 -25.55 17.66
CA ASP A 143 21.67 -25.91 18.50
C ASP A 143 21.18 -24.69 19.30
N ILE A 144 20.00 -24.19 18.99
CA ILE A 144 19.33 -23.09 19.69
C ILE A 144 18.28 -23.57 20.68
N GLY A 145 18.11 -24.88 20.88
CA GLY A 145 17.08 -25.45 21.75
C GLY A 145 17.13 -24.91 23.18
N ALA A 146 18.34 -24.63 23.70
CA ALA A 146 18.50 -23.99 25.00
C ALA A 146 17.93 -22.56 25.05
N LEU A 147 17.96 -21.81 23.92
CA LEU A 147 17.44 -20.46 23.83
C LEU A 147 15.89 -20.43 23.68
N LEU A 148 15.28 -21.57 23.35
CA LEU A 148 13.83 -21.72 23.16
C LEU A 148 13.12 -22.31 24.39
N GLN A 149 13.85 -22.67 25.47
CA GLN A 149 13.28 -23.28 26.67
C GLN A 149 12.25 -22.38 27.37
N SER A 150 12.48 -21.05 27.36
CA SER A 150 11.51 -20.05 27.82
C SER A 150 11.04 -19.23 26.63
N PRO A 151 9.78 -19.35 26.20
CA PRO A 151 9.27 -18.60 25.06
C PRO A 151 9.46 -17.07 25.20
N SER A 152 9.25 -16.51 26.39
CA SER A 152 9.41 -15.07 26.66
C SER A 152 10.85 -14.57 26.64
N MET A 153 11.83 -15.46 26.81
CA MET A 153 13.27 -15.15 26.72
C MET A 153 13.87 -15.63 25.39
N SER A 154 13.08 -16.18 24.50
CA SER A 154 13.54 -16.63 23.19
C SER A 154 14.04 -15.47 22.33
N PRO A 155 14.94 -15.72 21.35
CA PRO A 155 15.36 -14.72 20.38
C PRO A 155 14.19 -14.01 19.69
N PHE A 156 13.09 -14.74 19.42
CA PHE A 156 11.84 -14.22 18.86
C PHE A 156 11.22 -13.15 19.78
N ALA A 157 11.02 -13.48 21.06
CA ALA A 157 10.41 -12.57 22.01
C ALA A 157 11.25 -11.31 22.23
N LEU A 158 12.57 -11.47 22.39
CA LEU A 158 13.49 -10.36 22.60
C LEU A 158 13.54 -9.42 21.40
N ALA A 159 13.54 -9.96 20.18
CA ALA A 159 13.50 -9.17 18.95
C ALA A 159 12.17 -8.43 18.78
N LEU A 160 11.05 -9.13 19.01
CA LEU A 160 9.72 -8.53 18.92
C LEU A 160 9.54 -7.42 19.96
N GLN A 161 9.99 -7.60 21.20
CA GLN A 161 9.94 -6.57 22.24
C GLN A 161 10.71 -5.30 21.83
N SER A 162 11.87 -5.45 21.17
CA SER A 162 12.70 -4.34 20.70
C SER A 162 12.12 -3.65 19.46
N SER A 163 11.34 -4.36 18.61
CA SER A 163 10.81 -3.85 17.37
C SER A 163 9.72 -2.80 17.59
N LYS A 164 9.46 -1.96 16.57
CA LYS A 164 8.33 -1.02 16.52
C LYS A 164 7.14 -1.60 15.77
N TYR A 165 7.43 -2.43 14.77
CA TYR A 165 6.46 -2.98 13.84
C TYR A 165 6.58 -4.50 13.80
N MET A 166 5.44 -5.16 13.59
CA MET A 166 5.38 -6.57 13.25
C MET A 166 4.75 -6.72 11.86
N LEU A 167 5.41 -7.45 10.98
CA LEU A 167 4.93 -7.76 9.63
C LEU A 167 4.56 -9.24 9.58
N VAL A 168 3.30 -9.52 9.28
CA VAL A 168 2.77 -10.88 9.10
C VAL A 168 2.77 -11.20 7.63
N VAL A 169 3.51 -12.23 7.22
CA VAL A 169 3.60 -12.63 5.82
C VAL A 169 2.59 -13.74 5.54
N PRO A 170 1.52 -13.48 4.75
CA PRO A 170 0.56 -14.50 4.37
C PRO A 170 1.20 -15.55 3.45
N ASN A 171 0.81 -16.79 3.64
CA ASN A 171 1.26 -17.93 2.86
C ASN A 171 0.10 -18.48 2.03
N ARG A 172 0.32 -18.70 0.74
CA ARG A 172 -0.68 -19.24 -0.18
C ARG A 172 -1.13 -20.67 0.17
N HIS A 173 -0.30 -21.43 0.88
CA HIS A 173 -0.58 -22.83 1.22
C HIS A 173 -1.45 -22.96 2.47
N LYS A 174 -1.11 -22.23 3.53
CA LYS A 174 -1.75 -22.36 4.84
C LYS A 174 -1.56 -21.09 5.68
N SER A 175 -2.55 -20.72 6.48
CA SER A 175 -2.43 -19.58 7.39
C SER A 175 -1.24 -19.71 8.34
N VAL A 176 -0.51 -18.64 8.56
CA VAL A 176 0.56 -18.57 9.56
C VAL A 176 0.04 -18.84 10.97
N TYR A 177 -1.22 -18.48 11.26
CA TYR A 177 -1.86 -18.69 12.57
C TYR A 177 -2.31 -20.14 12.85
N THR A 178 -2.04 -21.07 11.95
CA THR A 178 -2.09 -22.49 12.26
C THR A 178 -0.86 -22.97 13.04
N ARG A 179 0.18 -22.12 13.13
CA ARG A 179 1.39 -22.34 13.94
C ARG A 179 1.27 -21.58 15.24
N LEU A 180 1.45 -22.26 16.36
CA LEU A 180 1.28 -21.66 17.69
C LEU A 180 2.35 -20.61 17.99
N TRP A 181 3.59 -20.75 17.48
CA TRP A 181 4.61 -19.71 17.58
C TRP A 181 4.16 -18.39 16.98
N CYS A 182 3.53 -18.39 15.78
CA CYS A 182 3.01 -17.16 15.18
C CYS A 182 1.83 -16.56 15.97
N GLY A 183 1.03 -17.40 16.63
CA GLY A 183 0.02 -16.96 17.58
C GLY A 183 0.63 -16.32 18.82
N TYR A 184 1.72 -16.90 19.34
CA TYR A 184 2.47 -16.36 20.47
C TYR A 184 3.14 -15.01 20.14
N GLU A 185 3.69 -14.88 18.95
CA GLU A 185 4.24 -13.61 18.47
C GLU A 185 3.14 -12.52 18.38
N ALA A 186 1.93 -12.88 17.94
CA ALA A 186 0.78 -11.97 17.96
C ALA A 186 0.39 -11.57 19.40
N TYR A 187 0.47 -12.49 20.36
CA TYR A 187 0.25 -12.24 21.78
C TYR A 187 1.28 -11.23 22.34
N LEU A 188 2.57 -11.47 22.11
CA LEU A 188 3.64 -10.56 22.55
C LEU A 188 3.53 -9.18 21.91
N ALA A 189 3.16 -9.12 20.61
CA ALA A 189 2.92 -7.86 19.91
C ALA A 189 1.74 -7.10 20.50
N PHE A 190 0.68 -7.82 20.92
CA PHE A 190 -0.45 -7.23 21.63
C PHE A 190 -0.03 -6.66 22.99
N GLN A 191 0.65 -7.43 23.83
CA GLN A 191 1.12 -6.97 25.13
C GLN A 191 2.05 -5.75 25.04
N SER A 192 2.92 -5.74 24.04
CA SER A 192 3.88 -4.65 23.80
C SER A 192 3.30 -3.50 22.97
N ASN A 193 2.01 -3.51 22.69
CA ASN A 193 1.30 -2.47 21.93
C ASN A 193 1.88 -2.19 20.53
N LYS A 194 2.40 -3.23 19.86
CA LYS A 194 2.97 -3.10 18.51
C LYS A 194 1.89 -2.90 17.44
N ILE A 195 2.29 -2.25 16.37
CA ILE A 195 1.48 -2.19 15.15
C ILE A 195 1.79 -3.44 14.32
N ILE A 196 0.76 -4.25 14.07
CA ILE A 196 0.85 -5.48 13.28
C ILE A 196 0.26 -5.19 11.89
N ARG A 197 0.97 -5.58 10.83
CA ARG A 197 0.52 -5.40 9.43
C ARG A 197 0.62 -6.70 8.66
N THR A 198 -0.29 -6.88 7.71
CA THR A 198 -0.20 -7.92 6.70
C THR A 198 0.73 -7.47 5.57
N ALA A 199 1.64 -8.33 5.15
CA ALA A 199 2.46 -8.13 3.97
C ALA A 199 1.68 -8.39 2.69
N SER A 200 1.95 -7.62 1.64
CA SER A 200 1.33 -7.74 0.32
C SER A 200 2.40 -7.78 -0.76
N PRO A 201 2.20 -8.53 -1.85
CA PRO A 201 3.13 -8.56 -2.97
C PRO A 201 3.14 -7.22 -3.73
N SER A 202 4.10 -7.06 -4.63
CA SER A 202 4.14 -5.92 -5.54
C SER A 202 2.99 -5.98 -6.54
N ILE A 203 2.27 -4.88 -6.66
CA ILE A 203 1.12 -4.75 -7.57
C ILE A 203 1.48 -4.06 -8.89
N TRP A 204 2.75 -3.69 -9.09
CA TRP A 204 3.12 -2.85 -10.24
C TRP A 204 2.89 -3.53 -11.60
N ARG A 205 3.10 -4.85 -11.68
CA ARG A 205 2.84 -5.61 -12.90
C ARG A 205 1.36 -5.61 -13.24
N GLU A 206 0.51 -5.93 -12.29
CA GLU A 206 -0.94 -5.96 -12.42
C GLU A 206 -1.50 -4.57 -12.73
N ALA A 207 -0.98 -3.53 -12.05
CA ALA A 207 -1.34 -2.15 -12.31
C ALA A 207 -0.95 -1.71 -13.72
N LEU A 208 0.25 -2.06 -14.18
CA LEU A 208 0.71 -1.77 -15.55
C LEU A 208 -0.17 -2.47 -16.60
N CYS A 209 -0.46 -3.76 -16.41
CA CYS A 209 -1.37 -4.49 -17.30
C CYS A 209 -2.78 -3.86 -17.31
N SER A 210 -3.25 -3.38 -16.16
CA SER A 210 -4.55 -2.70 -16.08
C SER A 210 -4.53 -1.36 -16.80
N TRP A 211 -3.47 -0.57 -16.66
CA TRP A 211 -3.30 0.68 -17.42
C TRP A 211 -3.25 0.45 -18.94
N LEU A 212 -2.53 -0.60 -19.39
CA LEU A 212 -2.51 -0.96 -20.82
C LEU A 212 -3.92 -1.27 -21.34
N ARG A 213 -4.77 -1.92 -20.55
CA ARG A 213 -6.18 -2.16 -20.91
C ARG A 213 -7.02 -0.88 -20.92
N MET A 214 -6.65 0.15 -20.19
CA MET A 214 -7.31 1.47 -20.21
C MET A 214 -6.90 2.31 -21.43
N PHE A 215 -5.80 1.98 -22.11
CA PHE A 215 -5.29 2.74 -23.24
C PHE A 215 -6.29 2.90 -24.40
N PRO A 216 -7.09 1.90 -24.80
CA PRO A 216 -8.15 2.07 -25.79
C PRO A 216 -9.19 3.12 -25.40
N ALA A 217 -9.58 3.17 -24.10
CA ALA A 217 -10.52 4.17 -23.60
C ALA A 217 -9.94 5.59 -23.70
N LEU A 218 -8.66 5.76 -23.42
CA LEU A 218 -7.93 7.01 -23.65
C LEU A 218 -7.98 7.43 -25.11
N LEU A 219 -7.65 6.53 -26.05
CA LEU A 219 -7.67 6.81 -27.49
C LEU A 219 -9.07 7.19 -27.99
N VAL A 220 -10.10 6.46 -27.56
CA VAL A 220 -11.49 6.79 -27.89
C VAL A 220 -11.84 8.20 -27.41
N GLY A 221 -11.49 8.56 -26.18
CA GLY A 221 -11.72 9.90 -25.65
C GLY A 221 -11.00 10.98 -26.44
N LEU A 222 -9.72 10.78 -26.77
CA LEU A 222 -8.96 11.72 -27.60
C LEU A 222 -9.58 11.88 -29.00
N THR A 223 -9.98 10.79 -29.66
CA THR A 223 -10.63 10.82 -30.96
C THR A 223 -11.95 11.60 -30.91
N ILE A 224 -12.80 11.33 -29.91
CA ILE A 224 -14.04 12.08 -29.69
C ILE A 224 -13.73 13.57 -29.46
N GLY A 225 -12.68 13.91 -28.71
CA GLY A 225 -12.25 15.29 -28.49
C GLY A 225 -11.89 16.02 -29.77
N VAL A 226 -11.13 15.37 -30.68
CA VAL A 226 -10.81 15.93 -32.00
C VAL A 226 -12.07 16.16 -32.82
N VAL A 227 -12.96 15.16 -32.95
CA VAL A 227 -14.21 15.25 -33.71
C VAL A 227 -15.13 16.35 -33.15
N SER A 228 -15.25 16.44 -31.81
CA SER A 228 -16.09 17.45 -31.15
C SER A 228 -15.57 18.88 -31.39
N LYS A 229 -14.23 19.05 -31.38
CA LYS A 229 -13.60 20.35 -31.66
C LYS A 229 -13.86 20.80 -33.11
N VAL A 230 -13.73 19.90 -34.07
CA VAL A 230 -13.97 20.18 -35.48
C VAL A 230 -15.47 20.45 -35.76
N GLY A 231 -16.35 19.69 -35.09
CA GLY A 231 -17.80 19.76 -35.31
C GLY A 231 -18.54 20.83 -34.50
N GLN A 232 -17.87 21.58 -33.61
CA GLN A 232 -18.48 22.59 -32.70
C GLN A 232 -19.70 22.07 -31.91
N LEU A 233 -19.62 20.87 -31.38
CA LEU A 233 -20.72 20.14 -30.72
C LEU A 233 -20.83 20.49 -29.20
N ASP A 234 -21.27 21.70 -28.87
CA ASP A 234 -21.35 22.20 -27.48
C ASP A 234 -22.27 21.36 -26.59
N LEU A 235 -23.46 20.97 -27.06
CA LEU A 235 -24.40 20.12 -26.31
C LEU A 235 -23.81 18.73 -25.97
N PHE A 236 -23.07 18.18 -26.93
CA PHE A 236 -22.40 16.90 -26.73
C PHE A 236 -21.30 16.98 -25.67
N LEU A 237 -20.57 18.10 -25.62
CA LEU A 237 -19.55 18.34 -24.57
C LEU A 237 -20.17 18.47 -23.19
N GLN A 238 -21.36 19.08 -23.03
CA GLN A 238 -22.09 19.10 -21.75
C GLN A 238 -22.49 17.69 -21.30
N PHE A 239 -22.97 16.85 -22.22
CA PHE A 239 -23.25 15.45 -21.92
C PHE A 239 -22.01 14.71 -21.42
N ILE A 240 -20.85 14.90 -22.04
CA ILE A 240 -19.58 14.27 -21.60
C ILE A 240 -19.13 14.79 -20.23
N LEU A 241 -19.34 16.07 -19.92
CA LEU A 241 -19.08 16.61 -18.58
C LEU A 241 -19.91 15.90 -17.52
N THR A 242 -21.20 15.69 -17.79
CA THR A 242 -22.09 14.95 -16.89
C THR A 242 -21.64 13.50 -16.74
N MET A 243 -21.30 12.82 -17.83
CA MET A 243 -20.76 11.45 -17.81
C MET A 243 -19.49 11.35 -16.98
N ARG A 244 -18.59 12.33 -17.07
CA ARG A 244 -17.38 12.40 -16.26
C ARG A 244 -17.69 12.49 -14.76
N MET A 245 -18.64 13.33 -14.37
CA MET A 245 -19.06 13.47 -12.97
C MET A 245 -19.70 12.18 -12.44
N ILE A 246 -20.55 11.54 -13.25
CA ILE A 246 -21.15 10.25 -12.91
C ILE A 246 -20.06 9.17 -12.78
N ALA A 247 -19.09 9.11 -13.69
CA ALA A 247 -17.99 8.15 -13.64
C ALA A 247 -17.10 8.37 -12.41
N LEU A 248 -16.77 9.63 -12.07
CA LEU A 248 -16.02 9.96 -10.87
C LEU A 248 -16.74 9.50 -9.60
N LEU A 249 -18.02 9.82 -9.49
CA LEU A 249 -18.84 9.40 -8.36
C LEU A 249 -18.99 7.88 -8.30
N ALA A 250 -19.24 7.22 -9.43
CA ALA A 250 -19.32 5.77 -9.51
C ALA A 250 -17.99 5.10 -9.11
N SER A 251 -16.85 5.66 -9.52
CA SER A 251 -15.52 5.19 -9.10
C SER A 251 -15.34 5.31 -7.58
N LEU A 252 -15.63 6.49 -7.00
CA LEU A 252 -15.53 6.74 -5.55
C LEU A 252 -16.45 5.80 -4.75
N VAL A 253 -17.73 5.71 -5.13
CA VAL A 253 -18.71 4.87 -4.42
C VAL A 253 -18.37 3.38 -4.57
N SER A 254 -18.01 2.93 -5.77
CA SER A 254 -17.70 1.51 -6.00
C SER A 254 -16.46 1.04 -5.25
N GLN A 255 -15.45 1.90 -5.07
CA GLN A 255 -14.32 1.61 -4.19
C GLN A 255 -14.77 1.44 -2.74
N HIS A 256 -15.68 2.28 -2.23
CA HIS A 256 -16.22 2.14 -0.88
C HIS A 256 -17.11 0.90 -0.69
N CYS A 257 -17.81 0.49 -1.76
CA CYS A 257 -18.69 -0.67 -1.73
C CYS A 257 -18.02 -1.98 -2.12
N GLY A 258 -16.74 -1.98 -2.49
CA GLY A 258 -16.03 -3.18 -2.96
C GLY A 258 -16.53 -3.70 -4.30
N LEU A 259 -17.21 -2.86 -5.11
CA LEU A 259 -17.75 -3.22 -6.43
C LEU A 259 -16.67 -3.10 -7.51
N MET A 260 -15.68 -4.01 -7.50
CA MET A 260 -14.47 -3.91 -8.32
C MET A 260 -14.73 -3.83 -9.83
N ARG A 261 -15.75 -4.52 -10.36
CA ARG A 261 -16.13 -4.42 -11.79
C ARG A 261 -16.73 -3.07 -12.13
N LEU A 262 -17.60 -2.53 -11.27
CA LEU A 262 -18.16 -1.20 -11.46
C LEU A 262 -17.08 -0.13 -11.39
N CYS A 263 -16.13 -0.27 -10.45
CA CYS A 263 -14.96 0.59 -10.35
C CYS A 263 -14.15 0.58 -11.64
N LEU A 264 -13.86 -0.60 -12.20
CA LEU A 264 -13.15 -0.76 -13.46
C LEU A 264 -13.86 -0.03 -14.61
N VAL A 265 -15.17 -0.26 -14.78
CA VAL A 265 -15.96 0.41 -15.82
C VAL A 265 -15.98 1.93 -15.62
N ALA A 266 -16.19 2.38 -14.39
CA ALA A 266 -16.21 3.80 -14.05
C ALA A 266 -14.85 4.47 -14.35
N ASN A 267 -13.74 3.80 -14.04
CA ASN A 267 -12.40 4.31 -14.34
C ASN A 267 -12.16 4.42 -15.86
N HIS A 268 -12.61 3.45 -16.67
CA HIS A 268 -12.50 3.51 -18.13
C HIS A 268 -13.35 4.63 -18.72
N VAL A 269 -14.62 4.73 -18.32
CA VAL A 269 -15.54 5.80 -18.78
C VAL A 269 -15.02 7.17 -18.35
N GLY A 270 -14.54 7.27 -17.11
CA GLY A 270 -13.98 8.50 -16.56
C GLY A 270 -12.73 8.95 -17.32
N LEU A 271 -11.80 8.02 -17.59
CA LEU A 271 -10.59 8.31 -18.35
C LEU A 271 -10.93 8.73 -19.79
N ALA A 272 -11.82 8.02 -20.47
CA ALA A 272 -12.28 8.41 -21.80
C ALA A 272 -12.92 9.82 -21.79
N SER A 273 -13.83 10.08 -20.84
CA SER A 273 -14.54 11.35 -20.74
C SER A 273 -13.58 12.54 -20.47
N ILE A 274 -12.60 12.38 -19.58
CA ILE A 274 -11.64 13.47 -19.31
C ILE A 274 -10.69 13.67 -20.49
N SER A 275 -10.35 12.62 -21.22
CA SER A 275 -9.45 12.70 -22.38
C SER A 275 -10.03 13.52 -23.52
N VAL A 276 -11.36 13.57 -23.68
CA VAL A 276 -12.04 14.49 -24.60
C VAL A 276 -11.65 15.94 -24.35
N PHE A 277 -11.55 16.33 -23.07
CA PHE A 277 -11.25 17.70 -22.68
C PHE A 277 -9.77 18.07 -22.73
N ILE A 278 -8.85 17.12 -22.94
CA ILE A 278 -7.43 17.43 -23.15
C ILE A 278 -7.24 18.18 -24.48
N ILE A 279 -8.06 17.84 -25.49
CA ILE A 279 -7.94 18.39 -26.85
C ILE A 279 -8.85 19.61 -27.05
N THR A 280 -9.99 19.67 -26.36
CA THR A 280 -10.90 20.82 -26.46
C THR A 280 -10.34 22.02 -25.68
N ASP A 281 -10.27 23.20 -26.35
CA ASP A 281 -9.72 24.40 -25.75
C ASP A 281 -10.48 24.83 -24.49
N GLY A 282 -9.75 25.46 -23.55
CA GLY A 282 -10.29 26.06 -22.34
C GLY A 282 -11.36 27.15 -22.56
N THR A 283 -11.57 27.57 -23.81
CA THR A 283 -12.56 28.58 -24.21
C THR A 283 -13.99 28.24 -23.86
N LEU A 284 -14.35 26.95 -23.80
CA LEU A 284 -15.68 26.52 -23.32
C LEU A 284 -15.88 26.83 -21.82
N TRP A 285 -14.84 26.69 -21.03
CA TRP A 285 -14.91 27.02 -19.60
C TRP A 285 -15.06 28.54 -19.36
N SER A 286 -14.43 29.38 -20.16
CA SER A 286 -14.56 30.84 -20.06
C SER A 286 -15.98 31.32 -20.38
N LYS A 287 -16.76 30.58 -21.16
CA LYS A 287 -18.19 30.88 -21.40
C LYS A 287 -19.09 30.58 -20.21
N TYR A 288 -18.73 29.58 -19.39
CA TYR A 288 -19.59 29.06 -18.31
C TYR A 288 -19.12 29.40 -16.90
N VAL A 289 -17.85 29.76 -16.75
CA VAL A 289 -17.27 30.14 -15.45
C VAL A 289 -16.62 31.50 -15.61
N HIS A 290 -17.30 32.55 -15.14
CA HIS A 290 -16.68 33.88 -14.98
C HIS A 290 -15.65 33.79 -13.84
N ILE A 291 -14.41 33.39 -14.21
CA ILE A 291 -13.30 33.42 -13.28
C ILE A 291 -12.65 34.82 -13.41
N PRO A 292 -12.48 35.56 -12.33
CA PRO A 292 -11.89 36.92 -12.37
C PRO A 292 -10.37 36.87 -12.52
N PHE A 293 -9.86 36.04 -13.42
CA PHE A 293 -8.43 35.90 -13.68
C PHE A 293 -8.08 36.30 -15.11
N SER A 294 -6.86 36.73 -15.33
CA SER A 294 -6.32 36.93 -16.68
C SER A 294 -6.48 35.62 -17.49
N GLY A 295 -6.75 35.70 -18.79
CA GLY A 295 -7.04 34.54 -19.62
C GLY A 295 -6.00 33.42 -19.53
N MET A 296 -4.72 33.74 -19.27
CA MET A 296 -3.64 32.76 -19.13
C MET A 296 -3.68 32.00 -17.79
N THR A 297 -3.98 32.67 -16.68
CA THR A 297 -4.13 32.02 -15.36
C THR A 297 -5.35 31.13 -15.32
N ALA A 298 -6.48 31.54 -15.86
CA ALA A 298 -7.69 30.72 -15.97
C ALA A 298 -7.42 29.43 -16.79
N LEU A 299 -6.71 29.54 -17.91
CA LEU A 299 -6.35 28.38 -18.75
C LEU A 299 -5.43 27.41 -18.00
N LEU A 300 -4.44 27.90 -17.26
CA LEU A 300 -3.53 27.09 -16.46
C LEU A 300 -4.31 26.32 -15.35
N LEU A 301 -5.20 27.01 -14.63
CA LEU A 301 -6.02 26.44 -13.58
C LEU A 301 -6.91 25.29 -14.08
N VAL A 302 -7.58 25.50 -15.21
CA VAL A 302 -8.44 24.48 -15.84
C VAL A 302 -7.63 23.25 -16.26
N ASN A 303 -6.45 23.46 -16.83
CA ASN A 303 -5.60 22.35 -17.25
C ASN A 303 -5.03 21.55 -16.07
N ILE A 304 -4.62 22.21 -14.99
CA ILE A 304 -4.20 21.51 -13.75
C ILE A 304 -5.35 20.64 -13.20
N HIS A 305 -6.57 21.18 -13.13
CA HIS A 305 -7.73 20.42 -12.68
C HIS A 305 -7.99 19.19 -13.56
N ARG A 306 -7.92 19.34 -14.89
CA ARG A 306 -8.08 18.23 -15.85
C ARG A 306 -7.01 17.16 -15.64
N ILE A 307 -5.74 17.55 -15.49
CA ILE A 307 -4.63 16.64 -15.21
C ILE A 307 -4.87 15.89 -13.89
N CYS A 308 -5.33 16.57 -12.83
CA CYS A 308 -5.61 15.92 -11.55
C CYS A 308 -6.73 14.87 -11.66
N ILE A 309 -7.81 15.15 -12.40
CA ILE A 309 -8.88 14.15 -12.62
C ILE A 309 -8.37 13.00 -13.49
N TRP A 310 -7.56 13.28 -14.51
CA TRP A 310 -6.94 12.25 -15.33
C TRP A 310 -6.06 11.32 -14.50
N VAL A 311 -5.16 11.89 -13.68
CA VAL A 311 -4.31 11.14 -12.76
C VAL A 311 -5.12 10.39 -11.71
N TYR A 312 -6.24 10.97 -11.24
CA TYR A 312 -7.15 10.28 -10.33
C TYR A 312 -7.62 8.94 -10.90
N PHE A 313 -8.13 8.89 -12.14
CA PHE A 313 -8.63 7.64 -12.71
C PHE A 313 -7.53 6.59 -12.91
N LEU A 314 -6.31 7.01 -13.22
CA LEU A 314 -5.16 6.10 -13.30
C LEU A 314 -4.81 5.53 -11.92
N LEU A 315 -4.78 6.36 -10.88
CA LEU A 315 -4.49 5.92 -9.52
C LEU A 315 -5.66 5.14 -8.90
N ALA A 316 -6.91 5.49 -9.23
CA ALA A 316 -8.08 4.73 -8.81
C ALA A 316 -8.05 3.28 -9.33
N GLU A 317 -7.46 3.07 -10.50
CA GLU A 317 -7.24 1.74 -11.02
C GLU A 317 -6.12 0.99 -10.26
N VAL A 318 -5.04 1.68 -9.88
CA VAL A 318 -4.03 1.11 -8.97
C VAL A 318 -4.65 0.74 -7.62
N ASP A 319 -5.46 1.63 -7.05
CA ASP A 319 -6.17 1.38 -5.79
C ASP A 319 -7.13 0.18 -5.89
N ARG A 320 -7.79 0.01 -7.06
CA ARG A 320 -8.64 -1.16 -7.32
C ARG A 320 -7.83 -2.46 -7.32
N VAL A 321 -6.70 -2.49 -8.02
CA VAL A 321 -5.81 -3.66 -8.07
C VAL A 321 -5.26 -3.96 -6.69
N ASN A 322 -4.77 -2.94 -5.98
CA ASN A 322 -4.25 -3.09 -4.61
C ASN A 322 -5.31 -3.66 -3.67
N CYS A 323 -6.56 -3.13 -3.74
CA CYS A 323 -7.67 -3.63 -2.94
C CYS A 323 -7.94 -5.12 -3.18
N GLN A 324 -7.91 -5.56 -4.44
CA GLN A 324 -8.08 -6.97 -4.79
C GLN A 324 -6.96 -7.84 -4.21
N THR A 325 -5.71 -7.41 -4.36
CA THR A 325 -4.54 -8.13 -3.82
C THR A 325 -4.60 -8.27 -2.30
N GLU A 326 -4.94 -7.19 -1.59
CA GLU A 326 -5.05 -7.25 -0.12
C GLU A 326 -6.22 -8.15 0.34
N MET A 327 -7.31 -8.24 -0.43
CA MET A 327 -8.38 -9.21 -0.14
C MET A 327 -7.89 -10.65 -0.29
N GLU A 328 -7.09 -10.94 -1.32
CA GLU A 328 -6.50 -12.27 -1.55
C GLU A 328 -5.53 -12.64 -0.41
N GLU A 329 -4.71 -11.69 0.06
CA GLU A 329 -3.81 -11.89 1.20
C GLU A 329 -4.57 -12.10 2.51
N ALA A 330 -5.67 -11.39 2.74
CA ALA A 330 -6.52 -11.60 3.90
C ALA A 330 -7.19 -12.99 3.88
N GLU A 331 -7.58 -13.49 2.70
CA GLU A 331 -8.10 -14.85 2.52
C GLU A 331 -7.01 -15.90 2.77
N ALA A 332 -5.77 -15.66 2.32
CA ALA A 332 -4.64 -16.53 2.60
C ALA A 332 -4.36 -16.66 4.11
N LEU A 333 -4.47 -15.55 4.86
CA LEU A 333 -4.36 -15.60 6.32
C LEU A 333 -5.49 -16.38 7.00
N GLN A 334 -6.67 -16.46 6.38
CA GLN A 334 -7.81 -17.21 6.91
C GLN A 334 -7.78 -18.70 6.53
N LYS A 335 -6.97 -19.08 5.54
CA LYS A 335 -6.93 -20.43 5.00
C LYS A 335 -6.56 -21.45 6.09
N GLN A 336 -7.47 -22.37 6.38
CA GLN A 336 -7.34 -23.39 7.43
C GLN A 336 -7.22 -22.83 8.88
N TYR A 337 -7.36 -21.53 9.09
CA TYR A 337 -7.45 -20.96 10.42
C TYR A 337 -8.87 -21.12 10.97
N GLN A 338 -9.01 -21.80 12.11
CA GLN A 338 -10.32 -22.14 12.71
C GLN A 338 -10.89 -21.03 13.61
N GLY A 339 -10.36 -19.80 13.49
CA GLY A 339 -10.84 -18.66 14.26
C GLY A 339 -10.23 -18.51 15.65
N SER A 340 -9.45 -19.49 16.13
CA SER A 340 -8.75 -19.42 17.41
C SER A 340 -7.39 -20.11 17.35
N ILE A 341 -6.40 -19.54 18.06
CA ILE A 341 -5.08 -20.14 18.27
C ILE A 341 -5.12 -21.40 19.16
N ARG A 342 -6.28 -21.73 19.76
CA ARG A 342 -6.49 -23.00 20.49
C ARG A 342 -6.25 -24.21 19.58
N HIS A 343 -6.49 -24.06 18.29
CA HIS A 343 -6.30 -25.11 17.28
C HIS A 343 -4.94 -25.06 16.59
N ALA A 344 -4.11 -24.07 16.93
CA ALA A 344 -2.75 -23.98 16.42
C ALA A 344 -1.83 -24.99 17.11
N SER A 345 -0.80 -25.47 16.41
CA SER A 345 0.13 -26.48 16.90
C SER A 345 1.59 -26.05 16.73
N CYS A 346 2.49 -26.66 17.50
CA CYS A 346 3.94 -26.58 17.32
C CYS A 346 4.48 -27.88 16.71
N SER A 347 5.68 -27.82 16.14
CA SER A 347 6.42 -29.02 15.73
C SER A 347 6.90 -29.81 16.95
N GLU A 348 7.25 -29.11 18.03
CA GLU A 348 7.72 -29.66 19.29
C GLU A 348 6.64 -29.56 20.36
N VAL A 349 6.29 -30.68 21.00
CA VAL A 349 5.25 -30.74 22.06
C VAL A 349 5.65 -29.89 23.26
N ARG A 350 6.93 -29.82 23.60
CA ARG A 350 7.44 -29.01 24.70
C ARG A 350 7.18 -27.52 24.48
N ASP A 351 7.41 -27.03 23.28
CA ASP A 351 7.15 -25.62 22.93
C ASP A 351 5.66 -25.33 23.04
N GLU A 352 4.81 -26.26 22.61
CA GLU A 352 3.37 -26.09 22.70
C GLU A 352 2.91 -25.93 24.14
N VAL A 353 3.39 -26.76 25.05
CA VAL A 353 3.05 -26.70 26.49
C VAL A 353 3.51 -25.37 27.09
N ASN A 354 4.76 -24.96 26.81
CA ASN A 354 5.32 -23.74 27.37
C ASN A 354 4.58 -22.49 26.85
N ILE A 355 4.31 -22.41 25.56
CA ILE A 355 3.59 -21.29 24.94
C ILE A 355 2.17 -21.19 25.48
N ARG A 356 1.44 -22.32 25.54
CA ARG A 356 0.08 -22.32 26.09
C ARG A 356 0.04 -21.90 27.56
N HIS A 357 1.03 -22.31 28.33
CA HIS A 357 1.17 -21.88 29.72
C HIS A 357 1.40 -20.37 29.84
N GLU A 358 2.26 -19.78 29.00
CA GLU A 358 2.52 -18.33 29.01
C GLU A 358 1.34 -17.49 28.51
N ILE A 359 0.61 -17.94 27.50
CA ILE A 359 -0.60 -17.25 27.02
C ILE A 359 -1.71 -17.33 28.09
N GLY A 360 -1.84 -18.47 28.78
CA GLY A 360 -2.82 -18.70 29.82
C GLY A 360 -4.26 -18.41 29.35
N ASP A 361 -4.98 -17.60 30.13
CA ASP A 361 -6.39 -17.23 29.85
C ASP A 361 -6.54 -16.14 28.77
N GLN A 362 -5.44 -15.60 28.22
CA GLN A 362 -5.49 -14.49 27.25
C GLN A 362 -5.69 -14.91 25.79
N VAL A 363 -6.03 -16.18 25.54
CA VAL A 363 -6.27 -16.71 24.18
C VAL A 363 -7.31 -15.87 23.44
N ASP A 364 -8.41 -15.52 24.11
CA ASP A 364 -9.49 -14.74 23.48
C ASP A 364 -9.05 -13.33 23.10
N GLU A 365 -8.10 -12.73 23.85
CA GLU A 365 -7.51 -11.42 23.51
C GLU A 365 -6.61 -11.53 22.27
N VAL A 366 -5.82 -12.58 22.16
CA VAL A 366 -4.99 -12.87 20.99
C VAL A 366 -5.86 -13.11 19.77
N ASP A 367 -6.93 -13.89 19.91
CA ASP A 367 -7.88 -14.13 18.83
C ASP A 367 -8.52 -12.83 18.33
N LYS A 368 -8.87 -11.89 19.23
CA LYS A 368 -9.36 -10.56 18.85
C LYS A 368 -8.32 -9.76 18.06
N VAL A 369 -7.05 -9.79 18.46
CA VAL A 369 -5.96 -9.11 17.75
C VAL A 369 -5.82 -9.65 16.34
N ILE A 370 -5.85 -10.97 16.18
CA ILE A 370 -5.79 -11.66 14.89
C ILE A 370 -7.04 -11.31 14.06
N GLN A 371 -8.24 -11.30 14.66
CA GLN A 371 -9.48 -10.92 13.96
C GLN A 371 -9.45 -9.48 13.45
N VAL A 372 -8.89 -8.54 14.22
CA VAL A 372 -8.70 -7.15 13.75
C VAL A 372 -7.76 -7.12 12.55
N LEU A 373 -6.63 -7.85 12.59
CA LEU A 373 -5.69 -7.94 11.48
C LEU A 373 -6.34 -8.53 10.23
N LEU A 374 -7.08 -9.65 10.37
CA LEU A 374 -7.76 -10.32 9.26
C LEU A 374 -8.82 -9.43 8.59
N LYS A 375 -9.48 -8.55 9.35
CA LYS A 375 -10.51 -7.65 8.83
C LYS A 375 -9.97 -6.37 8.24
N ALA A 376 -8.97 -5.78 8.88
CA ALA A 376 -8.46 -4.46 8.55
C ALA A 376 -7.13 -4.48 7.76
N GLY A 377 -6.43 -5.62 7.68
CA GLY A 377 -5.06 -5.70 7.15
C GLY A 377 -3.99 -5.09 8.08
N ILE A 378 -4.45 -4.46 9.17
CA ILE A 378 -3.61 -3.83 10.20
C ILE A 378 -4.26 -3.99 11.57
N SER A 379 -3.48 -4.27 12.61
CA SER A 379 -3.94 -4.31 13.99
C SER A 379 -3.11 -3.35 14.83
N SER A 380 -3.76 -2.30 15.33
CA SER A 380 -3.20 -1.33 16.27
C SER A 380 -4.10 -1.23 17.50
N ASP A 381 -3.58 -0.63 18.55
CA ASP A 381 -4.33 -0.41 19.77
C ASP A 381 -5.62 0.44 19.53
N ALA A 382 -5.55 1.45 18.65
CA ALA A 382 -6.71 2.27 18.30
C ALA A 382 -7.79 1.47 17.53
N LEU A 383 -7.40 0.62 16.59
CA LEU A 383 -8.32 -0.24 15.84
C LEU A 383 -8.91 -1.35 16.74
N ARG A 384 -8.11 -1.93 17.63
CA ARG A 384 -8.60 -2.89 18.63
C ARG A 384 -9.66 -2.25 19.55
N ALA A 385 -9.42 -1.02 20.01
CA ALA A 385 -10.39 -0.27 20.81
C ALA A 385 -11.69 0.00 20.05
N ALA A 386 -11.62 0.32 18.75
CA ALA A 386 -12.79 0.48 17.89
C ALA A 386 -13.56 -0.84 17.72
N TYR A 387 -12.84 -1.94 17.48
CA TYR A 387 -13.42 -3.27 17.34
C TYR A 387 -14.18 -3.72 18.61
N LEU A 388 -13.59 -3.48 19.79
CA LEU A 388 -14.23 -3.79 21.08
C LEU A 388 -15.52 -2.98 21.31
N GLN A 389 -15.65 -1.79 20.72
CA GLN A 389 -16.90 -1.01 20.72
C GLN A 389 -17.89 -1.47 19.63
N GLY A 390 -17.61 -2.56 18.92
CA GLY A 390 -18.46 -3.12 17.88
C GLY A 390 -18.42 -2.33 16.56
N VAL A 391 -17.34 -1.59 16.29
CA VAL A 391 -17.11 -0.96 14.99
C VAL A 391 -16.59 -2.04 14.01
N GLU A 392 -17.21 -2.14 12.84
CA GLU A 392 -16.76 -3.01 11.80
C GLU A 392 -15.56 -2.41 11.07
N LEU A 393 -14.44 -3.17 10.99
CA LEU A 393 -13.15 -2.68 10.50
C LEU A 393 -12.79 -3.16 9.08
N ARG A 394 -13.76 -3.59 8.28
CA ARG A 394 -13.47 -4.15 6.94
C ARG A 394 -12.62 -3.20 6.12
N HIS A 395 -11.42 -3.65 5.77
CA HIS A 395 -10.45 -2.91 4.96
C HIS A 395 -10.10 -1.51 5.50
N ALA A 396 -10.15 -1.31 6.83
CA ALA A 396 -9.81 -0.02 7.44
C ALA A 396 -8.34 0.37 7.25
N GLY A 397 -7.45 -0.59 7.03
CA GLY A 397 -6.01 -0.36 6.78
C GLY A 397 -5.63 -0.05 5.34
N PHE A 398 -6.59 0.01 4.42
CA PHE A 398 -6.31 0.33 3.00
C PHE A 398 -5.84 1.75 2.79
N VAL A 399 -4.76 1.90 2.03
CA VAL A 399 -4.28 3.21 1.55
C VAL A 399 -4.85 3.48 0.17
N GLN A 400 -5.59 4.58 0.01
CA GLN A 400 -6.11 5.04 -1.27
C GLN A 400 -5.19 6.12 -1.84
N LEU A 401 -4.50 5.83 -2.94
CA LEU A 401 -3.56 6.76 -3.60
C LEU A 401 -4.28 7.81 -4.46
N ALA A 402 -5.45 7.47 -5.01
CA ALA A 402 -6.21 8.36 -5.87
C ALA A 402 -6.80 9.56 -5.13
N ILE A 403 -7.25 9.38 -3.88
CA ILE A 403 -7.95 10.42 -3.12
C ILE A 403 -7.11 11.67 -2.87
N PRO A 404 -5.81 11.58 -2.46
CA PRO A 404 -4.96 12.76 -2.29
C PRO A 404 -4.89 13.65 -3.53
N VAL A 405 -4.98 13.09 -4.73
CA VAL A 405 -4.90 13.86 -5.99
C VAL A 405 -6.09 14.80 -6.16
N LEU A 406 -7.29 14.36 -5.76
CA LEU A 406 -8.48 15.22 -5.77
C LEU A 406 -8.38 16.40 -4.80
N VAL A 407 -7.52 16.29 -3.79
CA VAL A 407 -7.27 17.34 -2.80
C VAL A 407 -6.09 18.23 -3.20
N LEU A 408 -5.03 17.63 -3.75
CA LEU A 408 -3.82 18.36 -4.19
C LEU A 408 -4.10 19.24 -5.40
N GLY A 409 -4.96 18.79 -6.34
CA GLY A 409 -5.34 19.60 -7.49
C GLY A 409 -5.91 20.97 -7.09
N PRO A 410 -6.95 21.04 -6.26
CA PRO A 410 -7.45 22.31 -5.71
C PRO A 410 -6.40 23.10 -4.92
N LEU A 411 -5.46 22.46 -4.23
CA LEU A 411 -4.36 23.16 -3.54
C LEU A 411 -3.46 23.91 -4.54
N LEU A 412 -3.07 23.24 -5.63
CA LEU A 412 -2.30 23.86 -6.70
C LEU A 412 -3.07 25.01 -7.37
N LEU A 413 -4.37 24.80 -7.62
CA LEU A 413 -5.26 25.84 -8.15
C LEU A 413 -5.32 27.05 -7.25
N LEU A 414 -5.47 26.85 -5.94
CA LEU A 414 -5.50 27.93 -4.95
C LEU A 414 -4.18 28.69 -4.91
N GLY A 415 -3.05 27.98 -4.92
CA GLY A 415 -1.71 28.59 -4.94
C GLY A 415 -1.49 29.43 -6.20
N CYS A 416 -1.81 28.90 -7.39
CA CYS A 416 -1.75 29.64 -8.64
C CYS A 416 -2.71 30.85 -8.64
N GLY A 417 -3.90 30.68 -8.07
CA GLY A 417 -4.88 31.76 -7.92
C GLY A 417 -4.34 32.93 -7.08
N LEU A 418 -3.69 32.64 -5.94
CA LEU A 418 -3.05 33.66 -5.10
C LEU A 418 -1.93 34.40 -5.82
N VAL A 419 -1.08 33.65 -6.55
CA VAL A 419 0.00 34.27 -7.35
C VAL A 419 -0.59 35.16 -8.45
N GLY A 420 -1.62 34.67 -9.15
CA GLY A 420 -2.30 35.46 -10.18
C GLY A 420 -2.94 36.74 -9.62
N GLN A 421 -3.60 36.64 -8.46
CA GLN A 421 -4.16 37.81 -7.76
C GLN A 421 -3.09 38.79 -7.32
N TYR A 422 -1.96 38.31 -6.79
CA TYR A 422 -0.84 39.16 -6.41
C TYR A 422 -0.25 39.91 -7.61
N ILE A 423 -0.14 39.25 -8.77
CA ILE A 423 0.33 39.88 -10.01
C ILE A 423 -0.65 40.99 -10.47
N VAL A 424 -1.96 40.75 -10.39
CA VAL A 424 -3.01 41.73 -10.73
C VAL A 424 -3.00 42.92 -9.78
N LEU A 425 -2.75 42.70 -8.49
CA LEU A 425 -2.63 43.78 -7.50
C LEU A 425 -1.38 44.68 -7.72
N LEU A 426 -0.34 44.15 -8.38
CA LEU A 426 0.85 44.93 -8.75
C LEU A 426 0.63 45.75 -10.03
N ASP A 427 -0.41 45.45 -10.80
CA ASP A 427 -0.79 46.17 -12.02
C ASP A 427 -1.89 47.18 -11.66
N GLU A 428 -1.48 48.41 -11.29
CA GLU A 428 -2.36 49.54 -10.83
C GLU A 428 -3.47 49.96 -11.82
N ALA A 429 -3.53 49.32 -13.00
CA ALA A 429 -4.49 49.63 -14.08
C ALA A 429 -5.75 48.78 -14.09
N ALA A 430 -5.94 47.82 -13.16
CA ALA A 430 -7.03 46.86 -13.21
C ALA A 430 -8.17 47.15 -12.24
N ASP A 431 -9.24 47.54 -12.78
CA ASP A 431 -10.71 47.48 -12.60
C ASP A 431 -11.39 47.03 -11.25
N PRO A 432 -12.72 47.30 -11.09
CA PRO A 432 -13.52 47.26 -9.85
C PRO A 432 -13.70 45.91 -9.15
N ILE A 433 -12.96 44.88 -9.55
CA ILE A 433 -12.88 43.57 -8.88
C ILE A 433 -12.27 43.69 -7.47
N ALA A 434 -11.64 44.82 -7.14
CA ALA A 434 -11.01 45.09 -5.85
C ALA A 434 -11.97 44.98 -4.63
N GLU A 435 -13.26 45.13 -4.80
CA GLU A 435 -14.24 45.06 -3.70
C GLU A 435 -14.48 43.64 -3.17
N VAL A 436 -14.25 42.60 -3.99
CA VAL A 436 -14.49 41.17 -3.62
C VAL A 436 -13.22 40.53 -3.03
N TYR A 437 -12.04 41.06 -3.29
CA TYR A 437 -10.74 40.53 -2.86
C TYR A 437 -10.53 40.40 -1.35
N PRO A 438 -10.95 41.35 -0.50
CA PRO A 438 -10.72 41.26 0.94
C PRO A 438 -11.34 40.02 1.58
N PHE A 439 -12.43 39.50 1.00
CA PHE A 439 -13.13 38.31 1.51
C PHE A 439 -12.50 37.00 1.02
N TRP A 440 -12.03 36.94 -0.23
CA TRP A 440 -11.49 35.73 -0.84
C TRP A 440 -10.11 35.34 -0.31
N LEU A 441 -9.22 36.30 -0.13
CA LEU A 441 -7.84 36.05 0.29
C LEU A 441 -7.77 35.31 1.64
N PRO A 442 -8.51 35.69 2.70
CA PRO A 442 -8.52 34.95 3.96
C PRO A 442 -9.01 33.51 3.79
N VAL A 443 -10.05 33.26 2.99
CA VAL A 443 -10.60 31.92 2.75
C VAL A 443 -9.59 31.03 2.02
N GLN A 444 -8.91 31.57 1.01
CA GLN A 444 -7.87 30.85 0.28
C GLN A 444 -6.66 30.53 1.18
N CYS A 445 -6.18 31.51 1.93
CA CYS A 445 -5.06 31.31 2.87
C CYS A 445 -5.42 30.26 3.93
N THR A 446 -6.61 30.33 4.52
CA THR A 446 -7.10 29.34 5.50
C THR A 446 -7.17 27.96 4.88
N SER A 447 -7.64 27.85 3.64
CA SER A 447 -7.74 26.58 2.91
C SER A 447 -6.37 25.97 2.63
N ILE A 448 -5.38 26.76 2.25
CA ILE A 448 -3.99 26.32 2.05
C ILE A 448 -3.36 25.88 3.37
N LEU A 449 -3.49 26.71 4.41
CA LEU A 449 -2.95 26.40 5.74
C LEU A 449 -3.54 25.11 6.31
N ALA A 450 -4.84 24.88 6.14
CA ALA A 450 -5.51 23.65 6.57
C ALA A 450 -4.94 22.41 5.87
N ARG A 451 -4.65 22.49 4.57
CA ARG A 451 -4.04 21.38 3.81
C ARG A 451 -2.59 21.13 4.18
N LEU A 452 -1.82 22.18 4.40
CA LEU A 452 -0.45 22.05 4.90
C LEU A 452 -0.43 21.43 6.30
N ALA A 453 -1.35 21.84 7.19
CA ALA A 453 -1.51 21.25 8.51
C ALA A 453 -1.88 19.76 8.42
N PHE A 454 -2.78 19.40 7.50
CA PHE A 454 -3.12 18.00 7.25
C PHE A 454 -1.91 17.18 6.78
N LEU A 455 -1.13 17.68 5.83
CA LEU A 455 0.09 17.01 5.36
C LEU A 455 1.12 16.85 6.48
N CYS A 456 1.33 17.88 7.29
CA CYS A 456 2.22 17.79 8.46
C CYS A 456 1.75 16.74 9.48
N LEU A 457 0.44 16.69 9.76
CA LEU A 457 -0.15 15.68 10.62
C LEU A 457 0.01 14.28 10.02
N PHE A 458 -0.31 14.12 8.74
CA PHE A 458 -0.20 12.85 8.02
C PHE A 458 1.21 12.28 8.10
N CYS A 459 2.24 13.10 7.87
CA CYS A 459 3.63 12.67 7.96
C CYS A 459 4.07 12.27 9.38
N ARG A 460 3.40 12.77 10.42
CA ARG A 460 3.76 12.49 11.82
C ARG A 460 2.99 11.32 12.45
N ARG A 461 1.81 11.02 11.96
CA ARG A 461 0.93 9.99 12.51
C ARG A 461 1.42 8.57 12.18
N SER A 462 0.97 7.61 12.98
CA SER A 462 1.12 6.18 12.73
C SER A 462 0.33 5.76 11.49
N ILE A 463 0.66 4.60 10.95
CA ILE A 463 0.11 4.15 9.66
C ILE A 463 -1.41 3.89 9.72
N ASP A 464 -1.91 3.38 10.85
CA ASP A 464 -3.34 3.18 11.10
C ASP A 464 -4.10 4.50 11.14
N GLU A 465 -3.53 5.53 11.79
CA GLU A 465 -4.08 6.88 11.79
C GLU A 465 -3.99 7.52 10.38
N GLN A 466 -2.93 7.26 9.61
CA GLN A 466 -2.83 7.71 8.22
C GLN A 466 -3.93 7.10 7.35
N CYS A 467 -4.18 5.78 7.48
CA CYS A 467 -5.28 5.11 6.79
C CYS A 467 -6.64 5.70 7.21
N PHE A 468 -6.84 5.98 8.49
CA PHE A 468 -8.05 6.63 8.99
C PHE A 468 -8.24 8.01 8.36
N MET A 469 -7.20 8.85 8.34
CA MET A 469 -7.23 10.19 7.74
C MET A 469 -7.62 10.13 6.25
N LEU A 470 -7.07 9.17 5.49
CA LEU A 470 -7.41 8.97 4.08
C LEU A 470 -8.86 8.49 3.91
N ASN A 471 -9.33 7.60 4.77
CA ASN A 471 -10.72 7.13 4.73
C ASN A 471 -11.71 8.26 5.05
N VAL A 472 -11.42 9.11 6.05
CA VAL A 472 -12.22 10.31 6.35
C VAL A 472 -12.26 11.22 5.12
N MET A 473 -11.09 11.52 4.55
CA MET A 473 -10.97 12.36 3.36
C MET A 473 -11.78 11.79 2.20
N ALA A 474 -11.69 10.48 1.95
CA ALA A 474 -12.42 9.81 0.89
C ALA A 474 -13.94 9.97 1.04
N LYS A 475 -14.47 9.77 2.25
CA LYS A 475 -15.91 9.89 2.53
C LYS A 475 -16.41 11.33 2.37
N ILE A 476 -15.65 12.30 2.89
CA ILE A 476 -16.01 13.72 2.80
C ILE A 476 -15.93 14.21 1.35
N VAL A 477 -14.88 13.83 0.60
CA VAL A 477 -14.75 14.16 -0.83
C VAL A 477 -15.89 13.54 -1.63
N THR A 478 -16.25 12.28 -1.35
CA THR A 478 -17.39 11.63 -2.02
C THR A 478 -18.69 12.39 -1.74
N ALA A 479 -18.97 12.76 -0.50
CA ALA A 479 -20.16 13.53 -0.13
C ALA A 479 -20.19 14.90 -0.84
N PHE A 480 -19.04 15.57 -0.95
CA PHE A 480 -18.93 16.83 -1.70
C PHE A 480 -19.27 16.65 -3.18
N TYR A 481 -18.76 15.60 -3.84
CA TYR A 481 -19.06 15.37 -5.27
C TYR A 481 -20.53 14.94 -5.50
N VAL A 482 -21.16 14.23 -4.56
CA VAL A 482 -22.61 13.95 -4.60
C VAL A 482 -23.39 15.27 -4.57
N PHE A 483 -23.06 16.14 -3.62
CA PHE A 483 -23.67 17.47 -3.50
C PHE A 483 -23.48 18.30 -4.78
N MET A 484 -22.29 18.25 -5.39
CA MET A 484 -22.01 18.92 -6.67
C MET A 484 -22.88 18.40 -7.82
N LEU A 485 -23.08 17.08 -7.88
CA LEU A 485 -23.93 16.47 -8.90
C LEU A 485 -25.40 16.89 -8.73
N GLU A 486 -25.93 16.90 -7.50
CA GLU A 486 -27.28 17.36 -7.21
C GLU A 486 -27.48 18.84 -7.64
N LEU A 487 -26.55 19.72 -7.28
CA LEU A 487 -26.61 21.12 -7.71
C LEU A 487 -26.56 21.28 -9.23
N SER A 488 -25.79 20.47 -9.92
CA SER A 488 -25.70 20.53 -11.41
C SER A 488 -26.99 20.10 -12.10
N THR A 489 -27.82 19.26 -11.44
CA THR A 489 -29.12 18.81 -11.95
C THR A 489 -30.25 19.81 -11.67
N LEU A 490 -30.13 20.60 -10.57
CA LEU A 490 -31.13 21.59 -10.19
C LEU A 490 -30.97 22.93 -10.94
N GLY A 491 -29.76 23.23 -11.45
CA GLY A 491 -29.48 24.48 -12.16
C GLY A 491 -29.75 24.35 -13.67
N ASN A 492 -30.77 25.06 -14.18
CA ASN A 492 -30.99 25.21 -15.61
C ASN A 492 -29.81 25.93 -16.29
N GLY A 493 -28.69 25.21 -16.53
CA GLY A 493 -27.69 25.54 -17.54
C GLY A 493 -26.75 26.74 -17.30
N GLY A 494 -26.86 27.47 -16.20
CA GLY A 494 -26.00 28.61 -15.91
C GLY A 494 -25.33 28.54 -14.53
N PHE A 495 -24.06 28.17 -14.46
CA PHE A 495 -23.25 28.37 -13.27
C PHE A 495 -23.01 29.89 -13.09
N CYS A 496 -23.87 30.55 -12.28
CA CYS A 496 -23.64 31.94 -11.88
C CYS A 496 -22.35 32.05 -11.06
N SER A 497 -21.65 33.17 -11.16
CA SER A 497 -20.45 33.49 -10.38
C SER A 497 -20.64 33.27 -8.87
N GLU A 498 -21.81 33.58 -8.36
CA GLU A 498 -22.23 33.37 -6.97
C GLU A 498 -22.21 31.89 -6.55
N LEU A 499 -22.66 30.98 -7.42
CA LEU A 499 -22.64 29.55 -7.13
C LEU A 499 -21.21 29.01 -7.02
N SER A 500 -20.29 29.51 -7.83
CA SER A 500 -18.86 29.13 -7.74
C SER A 500 -18.24 29.53 -6.41
N ILE A 501 -18.64 30.65 -5.84
CA ILE A 501 -18.24 31.14 -4.51
C ILE A 501 -18.74 30.19 -3.42
N VAL A 502 -20.02 29.87 -3.44
CA VAL A 502 -20.64 28.96 -2.48
C VAL A 502 -19.97 27.59 -2.52
N LEU A 503 -19.73 27.06 -3.71
CA LEU A 503 -19.07 25.76 -3.89
C LEU A 503 -17.65 25.75 -3.33
N PHE A 504 -16.89 26.82 -3.54
CA PHE A 504 -15.55 26.95 -2.99
C PHE A 504 -15.56 27.00 -1.45
N ILE A 505 -16.51 27.75 -0.86
CA ILE A 505 -16.68 27.82 0.59
C ILE A 505 -17.03 26.43 1.15
N VAL A 506 -18.01 25.75 0.55
CA VAL A 506 -18.43 24.40 0.95
C VAL A 506 -17.26 23.40 0.85
N TYR A 507 -16.47 23.48 -0.21
CA TYR A 507 -15.29 22.65 -0.36
C TYR A 507 -14.24 22.92 0.72
N SER A 508 -13.99 24.20 1.03
CA SER A 508 -13.03 24.60 2.06
C SER A 508 -13.50 24.17 3.46
N LEU A 509 -14.78 24.34 3.77
CA LEU A 509 -15.40 23.87 5.02
C LEU A 509 -15.35 22.35 5.14
N SER A 510 -15.62 21.62 4.04
CA SER A 510 -15.50 20.16 4.00
C SER A 510 -14.11 19.70 4.37
N PHE A 511 -13.09 20.41 3.93
CA PHE A 511 -11.71 20.08 4.27
C PHE A 511 -11.36 20.39 5.73
N LEU A 512 -11.94 21.42 6.33
CA LEU A 512 -11.80 21.69 7.78
C LEU A 512 -12.40 20.54 8.61
N VAL A 513 -13.48 19.92 8.15
CA VAL A 513 -14.03 18.70 8.77
C VAL A 513 -13.04 17.53 8.67
N VAL A 514 -12.40 17.34 7.52
CA VAL A 514 -11.33 16.35 7.37
C VAL A 514 -10.19 16.61 8.37
N LEU A 515 -9.74 17.85 8.47
CA LEU A 515 -8.68 18.24 9.40
C LEU A 515 -9.07 18.01 10.85
N PHE A 516 -10.32 18.33 11.22
CA PHE A 516 -10.86 18.09 12.58
C PHE A 516 -10.73 16.60 12.96
N PHE A 517 -11.21 15.68 12.11
CA PHE A 517 -11.09 14.25 12.38
C PHE A 517 -9.64 13.74 12.29
N ALA A 518 -8.81 14.34 11.44
CA ALA A 518 -7.38 14.05 11.39
C ALA A 518 -6.66 14.40 12.71
N VAL A 519 -7.04 15.49 13.35
CA VAL A 519 -6.52 15.89 14.67
C VAL A 519 -7.00 14.94 15.77
N LEU A 520 -8.30 14.61 15.78
CA LEU A 520 -8.88 13.71 16.77
C LEU A 520 -8.31 12.29 16.67
N GLY A 521 -8.09 11.78 15.45
CA GLY A 521 -7.74 10.40 15.19
C GLY A 521 -8.86 9.42 15.55
N ILE A 522 -8.57 8.13 15.48
CA ILE A 522 -9.54 7.05 15.77
C ILE A 522 -10.05 7.15 17.21
N ARG A 523 -9.15 7.22 18.18
CA ARG A 523 -9.51 7.26 19.61
C ARG A 523 -10.28 8.51 20.00
N GLY A 524 -9.92 9.67 19.45
CA GLY A 524 -10.64 10.92 19.69
C GLY A 524 -12.05 10.88 19.12
N THR A 525 -12.20 10.33 17.91
CA THR A 525 -13.49 10.15 17.24
C THR A 525 -14.42 9.26 18.08
N LEU A 526 -13.93 8.15 18.63
CA LEU A 526 -14.71 7.23 19.47
C LEU A 526 -15.25 7.89 20.77
N LYS A 527 -14.59 8.94 21.25
CA LYS A 527 -15.00 9.68 22.46
C LYS A 527 -16.10 10.73 22.22
N LEU A 528 -16.40 11.07 20.96
CA LEU A 528 -17.45 12.03 20.62
C LEU A 528 -18.84 11.47 20.91
N PRO A 529 -19.85 12.33 21.16
CA PRO A 529 -21.24 11.92 21.11
C PRO A 529 -21.56 11.30 19.73
N GLY A 530 -22.09 10.07 19.70
CA GLY A 530 -22.25 9.33 18.44
C GLY A 530 -20.93 8.84 17.79
N GLY A 531 -19.81 8.87 18.54
CA GLY A 531 -18.48 8.57 18.03
C GLY A 531 -18.34 7.15 17.47
N ARG A 532 -19.08 6.17 18.00
CA ARG A 532 -19.16 4.82 17.43
C ARG A 532 -19.72 4.83 16.01
N GLN A 533 -20.82 5.56 15.77
CA GLN A 533 -21.45 5.67 14.44
C GLN A 533 -20.53 6.39 13.45
N LEU A 534 -19.85 7.45 13.91
CA LEU A 534 -18.85 8.17 13.11
C LEU A 534 -17.66 7.28 12.77
N ALA A 535 -17.11 6.56 13.75
CA ALA A 535 -16.02 5.60 13.52
C ALA A 535 -16.48 4.47 12.59
N GLN A 536 -17.70 3.95 12.76
CA GLN A 536 -18.30 2.97 11.86
C GLN A 536 -18.39 3.52 10.44
N PHE A 537 -18.87 4.75 10.26
CA PHE A 537 -18.95 5.38 8.95
C PHE A 537 -17.58 5.53 8.29
N PHE A 538 -16.54 5.96 9.02
CA PHE A 538 -15.21 6.19 8.44
C PHE A 538 -14.38 4.92 8.24
N LEU A 539 -14.48 3.93 9.14
CA LEU A 539 -13.64 2.73 9.12
C LEU A 539 -14.25 1.56 8.35
N SER A 540 -15.60 1.48 8.26
CA SER A 540 -16.21 0.38 7.53
C SER A 540 -16.30 0.65 6.04
N ARG A 541 -16.06 -0.40 5.24
CA ARG A 541 -16.41 -0.46 3.82
C ARG A 541 -17.53 -1.49 3.64
N LEU A 542 -18.56 -1.09 2.92
CA LEU A 542 -19.61 -2.00 2.49
C LEU A 542 -19.05 -2.90 1.40
N VAL A 543 -18.67 -4.13 1.75
CA VAL A 543 -18.35 -5.15 0.76
C VAL A 543 -19.65 -5.86 0.40
N VAL A 544 -20.15 -5.62 -0.80
CA VAL A 544 -21.27 -6.37 -1.35
C VAL A 544 -20.73 -7.77 -1.68
N SER A 545 -21.12 -8.76 -0.88
CA SER A 545 -20.80 -10.16 -1.13
C SER A 545 -21.58 -10.64 -2.37
N GLY A 546 -20.92 -10.65 -3.50
CA GLY A 546 -21.43 -11.20 -4.75
C GLY A 546 -20.31 -11.89 -5.51
N ASN A 547 -20.65 -12.89 -6.34
CA ASN A 547 -19.73 -13.66 -7.20
C ASN A 547 -19.02 -12.81 -8.29
N TRP A 548 -18.46 -11.65 -7.90
CA TRP A 548 -17.85 -10.66 -8.79
C TRP A 548 -16.31 -10.76 -8.82
N ARG A 549 -15.75 -11.91 -8.38
CA ARG A 549 -14.29 -12.12 -8.37
C ARG A 549 -13.79 -12.38 -9.79
N LEU A 550 -12.90 -11.54 -10.27
CA LEU A 550 -11.95 -11.93 -11.30
C LEU A 550 -10.82 -12.65 -10.56
N SER A 551 -10.76 -13.97 -10.67
CA SER A 551 -9.65 -14.74 -10.12
C SER A 551 -8.34 -14.33 -10.81
N ARG A 552 -7.24 -14.25 -10.06
CA ARG A 552 -5.89 -13.99 -10.57
C ARG A 552 -5.53 -14.94 -11.71
N THR A 553 -5.99 -16.20 -11.63
CA THR A 553 -5.86 -17.22 -12.67
C THR A 553 -6.53 -16.85 -14.01
N GLN A 554 -7.58 -16.02 -14.00
CA GLN A 554 -8.20 -15.54 -15.26
C GLN A 554 -7.46 -14.34 -15.88
N LEU A 555 -6.64 -13.63 -15.09
CA LEU A 555 -5.78 -12.55 -15.57
C LEU A 555 -4.49 -13.10 -16.22
N GLU A 556 -3.95 -14.19 -15.69
CA GLU A 556 -2.75 -14.85 -16.21
C GLU A 556 -3.00 -15.66 -17.48
N SER A 557 -4.24 -16.05 -17.75
CA SER A 557 -4.65 -16.80 -18.96
C SER A 557 -5.00 -15.94 -20.16
N SER A 558 -4.92 -14.60 -20.09
CA SER A 558 -5.11 -13.75 -21.29
C SER A 558 -3.81 -13.69 -22.10
N PRO A 559 -3.83 -14.05 -23.39
CA PRO A 559 -2.62 -14.18 -24.23
C PRO A 559 -1.85 -12.87 -24.41
N GLU A 560 -2.47 -11.72 -24.21
CA GLU A 560 -1.85 -10.40 -24.43
C GLU A 560 -0.75 -10.01 -23.44
N CYS A 561 -0.73 -10.59 -22.22
CA CYS A 561 0.31 -10.28 -21.24
C CYS A 561 1.56 -11.17 -21.36
N SER A 562 1.46 -12.34 -22.00
CA SER A 562 2.60 -13.24 -22.14
C SER A 562 3.54 -12.85 -23.30
N GLU A 563 3.02 -12.22 -24.36
CA GLU A 563 3.83 -11.84 -25.53
C GLU A 563 4.71 -10.60 -25.30
N VAL A 564 4.28 -9.64 -24.49
CA VAL A 564 5.06 -8.40 -24.25
C VAL A 564 6.32 -8.66 -23.41
N PHE A 565 6.31 -9.69 -22.58
CA PHE A 565 7.47 -10.03 -21.72
C PHE A 565 8.44 -11.05 -22.34
N SER A 566 7.98 -11.89 -23.26
CA SER A 566 8.88 -12.82 -23.97
C SER A 566 9.77 -12.12 -25.00
N GLN A 567 9.37 -10.96 -25.53
CA GLN A 567 10.19 -10.18 -26.46
C GLN A 567 11.29 -9.33 -25.79
N SER A 568 11.17 -9.00 -24.49
CA SER A 568 12.21 -8.20 -23.81
C SER A 568 13.38 -9.01 -23.24
N THR A 569 13.28 -10.34 -23.22
CA THR A 569 14.36 -11.24 -22.76
C THR A 569 15.09 -11.94 -23.90
N GLY A 570 14.66 -11.75 -25.16
CA GLY A 570 15.19 -12.42 -26.35
C GLY A 570 16.35 -11.69 -27.06
N ASP A 571 16.58 -10.41 -26.79
CA ASP A 571 17.52 -9.59 -27.59
C ASP A 571 18.93 -9.42 -26.97
N ALA A 572 19.31 -10.24 -26.00
CA ALA A 572 20.64 -10.15 -25.36
C ALA A 572 21.57 -11.36 -25.59
N SER A 573 21.29 -12.23 -26.56
CA SER A 573 22.21 -13.31 -26.91
C SER A 573 22.05 -13.72 -28.36
N ASP A 574 22.72 -13.00 -29.28
CA ASP A 574 23.30 -13.57 -30.51
C ASP A 574 24.16 -12.52 -31.21
N SER A 575 25.43 -12.45 -30.83
CA SER A 575 26.51 -11.96 -31.70
C SER A 575 27.82 -12.59 -31.27
N SER A 576 28.04 -13.84 -31.63
CA SER A 576 29.40 -14.38 -31.79
C SER A 576 29.41 -15.29 -33.02
N GLY A 577 29.98 -14.74 -34.10
CA GLY A 577 30.13 -15.42 -35.36
C GLY A 577 31.08 -16.61 -35.24
N SER A 578 30.70 -17.68 -35.87
CA SER A 578 31.57 -18.83 -36.18
C SER A 578 32.15 -18.65 -37.58
N GLU A 579 33.40 -18.30 -37.67
CA GLU A 579 34.18 -18.61 -38.86
C GLU A 579 34.73 -20.04 -38.70
N SER A 580 34.32 -20.91 -39.61
CA SER A 580 34.91 -22.21 -39.84
C SER A 580 35.83 -22.13 -41.06
N SER A 581 37.07 -22.47 -40.92
CA SER A 581 37.96 -22.82 -42.05
C SER A 581 38.49 -24.24 -41.90
N SER A 582 38.27 -24.95 -42.97
CA SER A 582 38.88 -26.22 -43.46
C SER A 582 38.89 -27.41 -42.55
#